data_e2b6f08ad76d51856fb5409cacbbc592
#
_entry.id   e2b6f08ad76d51856fb5409cacbbc592
#
_cell.length_a   1.000
_cell.length_b   1.000
_cell.length_c   1.000
_cell.angle_alpha   90.00
_cell.angle_beta   90.00
_cell.angle_gamma   90.00
#
_symmetry.space_group_name_H-M   'P 1'
#
loop_
_entity.id
_entity.type
_entity.pdbx_description
1 polymer ?
#
loop_
_entity_poly.entity_id
_entity_poly.type
_entity_poly.pdbx_seq_one_letter_code
_entity_poly.pdbx_strand_id
1 'polypeptide(L)'
;MKASTRTLAIAVAVATGVALSSGARTQPIPQEAQAGGAPPMRGHDPSGPRPSEMAGMMHQHGQETMENHGKMMEMHGRHAAQMASAAPNMAGQDAFGALQEIVRKLDANPSTDWSKINLEALRQHLIDMNEVTLKSDAVAKPIDGGLEIAVTGSGRTLGAIQRMLPAHAQEINGINGWSAKTEPLADGVLLKVTSTDPKEVRRIRGLGFIGILVSGSHHQPHHLAIAKGEFPHAH
;
A
#
# COMPACT_ATOMS: atom_id res chain seq x y z
N MET A 1 8.04 13.35 -61.96
CA MET A 1 8.91 13.66 -60.83
C MET A 1 8.95 12.42 -59.95
N LYS A 2 10.14 11.80 -59.78
CA LYS A 2 10.31 10.46 -59.17
C LYS A 2 10.34 10.54 -57.66
N ALA A 3 9.44 9.85 -56.97
CA ALA A 3 9.49 9.66 -55.53
C ALA A 3 10.49 8.55 -55.19
N SER A 4 11.47 8.85 -54.32
CA SER A 4 12.49 7.93 -53.85
C SER A 4 12.07 7.33 -52.50
N THR A 5 11.73 6.05 -52.53
CA THR A 5 11.43 5.28 -51.32
C THR A 5 12.74 4.79 -50.72
N ARG A 6 13.09 5.26 -49.49
CA ARG A 6 14.22 4.75 -48.73
C ARG A 6 13.71 3.71 -47.76
N THR A 7 14.04 2.46 -48.05
CA THR A 7 13.82 1.32 -47.15
C THR A 7 14.91 1.30 -46.06
N LEU A 8 14.53 1.43 -44.82
CA LEU A 8 15.45 1.29 -43.68
C LEU A 8 15.41 -0.16 -43.19
N ALA A 9 16.52 -0.87 -43.38
CA ALA A 9 16.69 -2.23 -42.87
C ALA A 9 17.13 -2.18 -41.41
N ILE A 10 16.32 -2.76 -40.49
CA ILE A 10 16.67 -2.94 -39.10
C ILE A 10 17.32 -4.32 -38.95
N ALA A 11 18.60 -4.34 -38.57
CA ALA A 11 19.32 -5.56 -38.26
C ALA A 11 18.96 -6.00 -36.84
N VAL A 12 18.41 -7.19 -36.70
CA VAL A 12 18.16 -7.85 -35.41
C VAL A 12 19.42 -8.59 -35.00
N ALA A 13 20.10 -8.17 -33.95
CA ALA A 13 21.19 -8.88 -33.31
C ALA A 13 20.63 -9.87 -32.29
N VAL A 14 20.77 -11.16 -32.58
CA VAL A 14 20.46 -12.23 -31.62
C VAL A 14 21.65 -12.40 -30.68
N ALA A 15 21.49 -12.04 -29.42
CA ALA A 15 22.44 -12.32 -28.37
C ALA A 15 22.07 -13.66 -27.70
N THR A 16 22.93 -14.67 -27.90
CA THR A 16 22.88 -15.96 -27.19
C THR A 16 23.36 -15.78 -25.76
N GLY A 17 22.43 -15.84 -24.80
CA GLY A 17 22.72 -15.80 -23.38
C GLY A 17 23.11 -17.18 -22.83
N VAL A 18 24.27 -17.23 -22.20
CA VAL A 18 24.80 -18.39 -21.45
C VAL A 18 24.02 -18.55 -20.15
N ALA A 19 23.41 -19.71 -19.94
CA ALA A 19 22.76 -20.08 -18.69
C ALA A 19 23.81 -20.42 -17.63
N LEU A 20 23.90 -19.61 -16.57
CA LEU A 20 24.63 -19.96 -15.35
C LEU A 20 23.68 -20.66 -14.38
N SER A 21 23.84 -21.95 -14.21
CA SER A 21 23.17 -22.75 -13.21
C SER A 21 23.74 -22.43 -11.83
N SER A 22 22.98 -21.72 -11.00
CA SER A 22 23.28 -21.56 -9.56
C SER A 22 22.76 -22.77 -8.79
N GLY A 23 23.64 -23.65 -8.42
CA GLY A 23 23.36 -24.77 -7.52
C GLY A 23 23.00 -24.25 -6.11
N ALA A 24 21.82 -24.56 -5.67
CA ALA A 24 21.39 -24.35 -4.29
C ALA A 24 22.16 -25.35 -3.39
N ARG A 25 23.06 -24.83 -2.57
CA ARG A 25 23.76 -25.59 -1.54
C ARG A 25 22.84 -25.67 -0.32
N THR A 26 22.20 -26.81 -0.12
CA THR A 26 21.56 -27.19 1.14
C THR A 26 22.62 -27.42 2.19
N GLN A 27 22.63 -26.61 3.25
CA GLN A 27 23.45 -26.86 4.44
C GLN A 27 22.72 -27.87 5.33
N PRO A 28 23.43 -28.89 5.88
CA PRO A 28 22.84 -29.82 6.83
C PRO A 28 22.70 -29.13 8.21
N ILE A 29 21.56 -29.34 8.88
CA ILE A 29 21.28 -28.93 10.23
C ILE A 29 22.14 -29.80 11.17
N PRO A 30 22.85 -29.23 12.15
CA PRO A 30 23.55 -30.03 13.16
C PRO A 30 22.54 -30.72 14.07
N GLN A 31 22.58 -32.02 14.10
CA GLN A 31 21.85 -32.85 15.04
C GLN A 31 22.65 -32.89 16.36
N GLU A 32 22.25 -32.08 17.35
CA GLU A 32 22.79 -32.23 18.71
C GLU A 32 22.29 -33.51 19.37
N ALA A 33 23.25 -34.34 19.71
CA ALA A 33 23.03 -35.58 20.43
C ALA A 33 22.54 -35.29 21.84
N GLN A 34 21.32 -35.68 22.16
CA GLN A 34 20.80 -35.76 23.52
C GLN A 34 21.40 -36.97 24.22
N ALA A 35 22.43 -36.75 25.00
CA ALA A 35 22.85 -37.69 26.04
C ALA A 35 22.12 -37.33 27.34
N GLY A 36 21.07 -38.07 27.66
CA GLY A 36 20.33 -37.92 28.88
C GLY A 36 21.12 -38.39 30.07
N GLY A 37 21.46 -37.50 30.98
CA GLY A 37 21.83 -37.81 32.36
C GLY A 37 20.72 -37.30 33.26
N ALA A 38 19.94 -38.22 33.87
CA ALA A 38 19.01 -37.87 34.93
C ALA A 38 19.78 -37.33 36.15
N PRO A 39 19.40 -36.18 36.72
CA PRO A 39 20.02 -35.71 37.97
C PRO A 39 19.59 -36.58 39.15
N PRO A 40 20.47 -36.79 40.15
CA PRO A 40 20.16 -37.61 41.32
C PRO A 40 19.03 -36.97 42.15
N MET A 41 18.08 -37.80 42.57
CA MET A 41 16.99 -37.44 43.47
C MET A 41 17.61 -36.85 44.74
N ARG A 42 17.45 -35.55 44.96
CA ARG A 42 17.70 -34.91 46.25
C ARG A 42 16.63 -35.35 47.26
N GLY A 43 17.10 -35.74 48.44
CA GLY A 43 16.25 -36.18 49.54
C GLY A 43 15.14 -35.18 49.89
N HIS A 44 14.00 -35.73 50.23
CA HIS A 44 12.82 -35.02 50.69
C HIS A 44 13.16 -34.23 51.97
N ASP A 45 13.14 -32.90 51.88
CA ASP A 45 13.20 -31.99 53.02
C ASP A 45 11.79 -31.90 53.63
N PRO A 46 11.60 -32.33 54.91
CA PRO A 46 10.27 -32.32 55.53
C PRO A 46 9.78 -30.92 55.96
N SER A 47 10.52 -29.85 55.65
CA SER A 47 10.15 -28.45 55.98
C SER A 47 9.41 -27.69 54.87
N GLY A 48 8.86 -28.39 53.85
CA GLY A 48 8.05 -27.77 52.80
C GLY A 48 6.70 -27.26 53.33
N PRO A 49 6.13 -26.22 52.65
CA PRO A 49 4.86 -25.64 53.10
C PRO A 49 3.74 -26.67 53.13
N ARG A 50 2.85 -26.54 54.10
CA ARG A 50 1.72 -27.46 54.31
C ARG A 50 0.77 -27.43 53.11
N PRO A 51 0.04 -28.50 52.79
CA PRO A 51 -0.88 -28.55 51.64
C PRO A 51 -1.95 -27.45 51.61
N SER A 52 -2.33 -26.92 52.79
CA SER A 52 -3.26 -25.80 52.92
C SER A 52 -2.68 -24.44 52.47
N GLU A 53 -1.37 -24.24 52.64
CA GLU A 53 -0.68 -23.02 52.23
C GLU A 53 -0.43 -23.02 50.71
N MET A 54 -0.16 -24.18 50.09
CA MET A 54 -0.04 -24.34 48.64
C MET A 54 -1.38 -24.12 47.90
N ALA A 55 -2.50 -24.53 48.48
CA ALA A 55 -3.82 -24.28 47.90
C ALA A 55 -4.17 -22.80 47.88
N GLY A 56 -3.77 -22.01 48.87
CA GLY A 56 -3.93 -20.55 48.90
C GLY A 56 -3.09 -19.84 47.86
N MET A 57 -1.82 -20.24 47.70
CA MET A 57 -0.94 -19.66 46.66
C MET A 57 -1.38 -19.97 45.23
N MET A 58 -1.90 -21.17 44.96
CA MET A 58 -2.45 -21.52 43.64
C MET A 58 -3.71 -20.72 43.31
N HIS A 59 -4.59 -20.43 44.28
CA HIS A 59 -5.78 -19.60 44.05
C HIS A 59 -5.42 -18.14 43.77
N GLN A 60 -4.44 -17.57 44.47
CA GLN A 60 -3.99 -16.21 44.28
C GLN A 60 -3.32 -16.03 42.90
N HIS A 61 -2.44 -16.97 42.52
CA HIS A 61 -1.79 -16.96 41.21
C HIS A 61 -2.77 -17.12 40.03
N GLY A 62 -3.84 -17.92 40.25
CA GLY A 62 -4.89 -18.11 39.24
C GLY A 62 -5.73 -16.85 39.03
N GLN A 63 -6.02 -16.07 40.08
CA GLN A 63 -6.77 -14.81 39.98
C GLN A 63 -5.94 -13.69 39.36
N GLU A 64 -4.66 -13.55 39.71
CA GLU A 64 -3.76 -12.55 39.12
C GLU A 64 -3.52 -12.80 37.61
N THR A 65 -3.43 -14.08 37.21
CA THR A 65 -3.28 -14.44 35.78
C THR A 65 -4.54 -14.13 34.97
N MET A 66 -5.74 -14.39 35.51
CA MET A 66 -7.00 -14.05 34.85
C MET A 66 -7.23 -12.53 34.75
N GLU A 67 -6.89 -11.80 35.83
CA GLU A 67 -7.02 -10.34 35.83
C GLU A 67 -6.04 -9.68 34.84
N ASN A 68 -4.79 -10.15 34.80
CA ASN A 68 -3.80 -9.68 33.82
C ASN A 68 -4.18 -10.03 32.39
N HIS A 69 -4.76 -11.21 32.15
CA HIS A 69 -5.27 -11.60 30.83
C HIS A 69 -6.44 -10.71 30.41
N GLY A 70 -7.36 -10.40 31.32
CA GLY A 70 -8.48 -9.48 31.08
C GLY A 70 -8.01 -8.06 30.74
N LYS A 71 -7.03 -7.52 31.48
CA LYS A 71 -6.44 -6.20 31.22
C LYS A 71 -5.70 -6.16 29.85
N MET A 72 -5.01 -7.24 29.51
CA MET A 72 -4.33 -7.35 28.19
C MET A 72 -5.34 -7.37 27.04
N MET A 73 -6.44 -8.14 27.17
CA MET A 73 -7.51 -8.19 26.18
C MET A 73 -8.21 -6.82 26.02
N GLU A 74 -8.46 -6.12 27.14
CA GLU A 74 -9.06 -4.78 27.12
C GLU A 74 -8.12 -3.76 26.48
N MET A 75 -6.82 -3.81 26.76
CA MET A 75 -5.81 -2.96 26.14
C MET A 75 -5.70 -3.24 24.64
N HIS A 76 -5.72 -4.49 24.20
CA HIS A 76 -5.74 -4.86 22.79
C HIS A 76 -7.04 -4.38 22.11
N GLY A 77 -8.19 -4.49 22.76
CA GLY A 77 -9.45 -3.98 22.26
C GLY A 77 -9.46 -2.45 22.09
N ARG A 78 -8.94 -1.71 23.05
CA ARG A 78 -8.79 -0.24 22.96
C ARG A 78 -7.81 0.17 21.86
N HIS A 79 -6.68 -0.53 21.73
CA HIS A 79 -5.70 -0.26 20.69
C HIS A 79 -6.26 -0.55 19.30
N ALA A 80 -6.99 -1.65 19.13
CA ALA A 80 -7.67 -2.00 17.89
C ALA A 80 -8.73 -0.97 17.52
N ALA A 81 -9.54 -0.49 18.49
CA ALA A 81 -10.54 0.55 18.27
C ALA A 81 -9.89 1.91 17.90
N GLN A 82 -8.78 2.26 18.53
CA GLN A 82 -8.05 3.49 18.23
C GLN A 82 -7.37 3.44 16.85
N MET A 83 -6.82 2.30 16.46
CA MET A 83 -6.28 2.08 15.11
C MET A 83 -7.38 2.09 14.05
N ALA A 84 -8.57 1.61 14.37
CA ALA A 84 -9.71 1.58 13.45
C ALA A 84 -10.33 2.97 13.22
N SER A 85 -10.31 3.86 14.23
CA SER A 85 -10.84 5.23 14.12
C SER A 85 -9.89 6.22 13.45
N ALA A 86 -8.59 5.91 13.37
CA ALA A 86 -7.63 6.75 12.67
C ALA A 86 -7.90 6.76 11.14
N ALA A 87 -7.63 7.89 10.46
CA ALA A 87 -7.68 7.93 9.00
C ALA A 87 -6.79 6.81 8.40
N PRO A 88 -7.16 6.23 7.23
CA PRO A 88 -6.32 5.24 6.57
C PRO A 88 -4.90 5.78 6.36
N ASN A 89 -3.89 5.12 6.90
CA ASN A 89 -2.50 5.57 6.86
C ASN A 89 -1.53 4.50 6.32
N MET A 90 -2.00 3.26 6.15
CA MET A 90 -1.19 2.23 5.53
C MET A 90 -1.27 2.37 4.02
N ALA A 91 -0.12 2.49 3.37
CA ALA A 91 -0.03 2.31 1.94
C ALA A 91 -0.41 0.86 1.65
N GLY A 92 -1.59 0.65 1.06
CA GLY A 92 -1.96 -0.66 0.53
C GLY A 92 -0.92 -1.02 -0.52
N GLN A 93 -0.14 -2.06 -0.27
CA GLN A 93 0.87 -2.53 -1.22
C GLN A 93 0.21 -3.15 -2.46
N ASP A 94 -1.04 -3.60 -2.29
CA ASP A 94 -1.89 -4.15 -3.32
C ASP A 94 -3.37 -3.84 -3.06
N ALA A 95 -4.22 -4.11 -4.04
CA ALA A 95 -5.65 -3.87 -3.94
C ALA A 95 -6.30 -4.66 -2.78
N PHE A 96 -5.77 -5.84 -2.45
CA PHE A 96 -6.30 -6.67 -1.36
C PHE A 96 -6.04 -6.01 0.01
N GLY A 97 -4.82 -5.51 0.24
CA GLY A 97 -4.47 -4.81 1.48
C GLY A 97 -5.30 -3.54 1.69
N ALA A 98 -5.50 -2.76 0.62
CA ALA A 98 -6.34 -1.56 0.66
C ALA A 98 -7.80 -1.89 1.01
N LEU A 99 -8.39 -2.90 0.36
CA LEU A 99 -9.75 -3.36 0.65
C LEU A 99 -9.88 -3.86 2.09
N GLN A 100 -8.93 -4.66 2.57
CA GLN A 100 -8.93 -5.18 3.93
C GLN A 100 -8.86 -4.06 4.98
N GLU A 101 -8.07 -3.02 4.75
CA GLU A 101 -7.99 -1.87 5.65
C GLU A 101 -9.33 -1.13 5.71
N ILE A 102 -9.95 -0.87 4.56
CA ILE A 102 -11.25 -0.19 4.49
C ILE A 102 -12.34 -1.01 5.20
N VAL A 103 -12.43 -2.32 4.97
CA VAL A 103 -13.40 -3.19 5.65
C VAL A 103 -13.23 -3.12 7.16
N ARG A 104 -12.00 -3.25 7.67
CA ARG A 104 -11.74 -3.12 9.12
C ARG A 104 -12.20 -1.78 9.70
N LYS A 105 -12.02 -0.69 8.95
CA LYS A 105 -12.47 0.65 9.40
C LYS A 105 -13.99 0.78 9.40
N LEU A 106 -14.66 0.22 8.40
CA LEU A 106 -16.12 0.18 8.34
C LEU A 106 -16.70 -0.67 9.47
N ASP A 107 -16.12 -1.84 9.76
CA ASP A 107 -16.53 -2.73 10.87
C ASP A 107 -16.34 -2.07 12.24
N ALA A 108 -15.26 -1.32 12.42
CA ALA A 108 -14.95 -0.66 13.68
C ALA A 108 -15.84 0.57 13.97
N ASN A 109 -16.53 1.11 12.98
CA ASN A 109 -17.42 2.24 13.13
C ASN A 109 -18.87 1.78 13.32
N PRO A 110 -19.46 1.87 14.53
CA PRO A 110 -20.83 1.42 14.78
C PRO A 110 -21.90 2.22 14.02
N SER A 111 -21.54 3.39 13.47
CA SER A 111 -22.43 4.23 12.67
C SER A 111 -22.35 3.91 11.17
N THR A 112 -21.66 2.85 10.77
CA THR A 112 -21.56 2.45 9.36
C THR A 112 -22.93 2.01 8.82
N ASP A 113 -23.40 2.74 7.80
CA ASP A 113 -24.60 2.33 7.06
C ASP A 113 -24.24 1.33 5.96
N TRP A 114 -24.28 0.05 6.29
CA TRP A 114 -23.93 -1.05 5.40
C TRP A 114 -24.79 -1.11 4.12
N SER A 115 -25.98 -0.51 4.12
CA SER A 115 -26.84 -0.46 2.92
C SER A 115 -26.27 0.46 1.82
N LYS A 116 -25.37 1.36 2.16
CA LYS A 116 -24.71 2.31 1.24
C LYS A 116 -23.31 1.89 0.83
N ILE A 117 -22.74 0.86 1.48
CA ILE A 117 -21.37 0.45 1.20
C ILE A 117 -21.25 -0.16 -0.19
N ASN A 118 -20.29 0.32 -0.96
CA ASN A 118 -19.98 -0.13 -2.32
C ASN A 118 -18.49 -0.46 -2.47
N LEU A 119 -18.12 -1.65 -2.01
CA LEU A 119 -16.73 -2.13 -2.14
C LEU A 119 -16.35 -2.45 -3.60
N GLU A 120 -17.34 -2.69 -4.46
CA GLU A 120 -17.08 -2.89 -5.89
C GLU A 120 -16.60 -1.59 -6.55
N ALA A 121 -17.16 -0.43 -6.19
CA ALA A 121 -16.66 0.86 -6.66
C ALA A 121 -15.21 1.09 -6.22
N LEU A 122 -14.86 0.76 -4.97
CA LEU A 122 -13.47 0.81 -4.51
C LEU A 122 -12.59 -0.16 -5.30
N ARG A 123 -13.04 -1.39 -5.55
CA ARG A 123 -12.28 -2.35 -6.36
C ARG A 123 -12.01 -1.81 -7.77
N GLN A 124 -12.99 -1.21 -8.43
CA GLN A 124 -12.82 -0.60 -9.74
C GLN A 124 -11.81 0.55 -9.72
N HIS A 125 -11.86 1.40 -8.70
CA HIS A 125 -10.90 2.48 -8.51
C HIS A 125 -9.46 1.95 -8.35
N LEU A 126 -9.25 0.91 -7.53
CA LEU A 126 -7.93 0.28 -7.36
C LEU A 126 -7.41 -0.37 -8.64
N ILE A 127 -8.30 -0.92 -9.48
CA ILE A 127 -7.91 -1.41 -10.80
C ILE A 127 -7.45 -0.23 -11.68
N ASP A 128 -8.18 0.88 -11.70
CA ASP A 128 -7.79 2.06 -12.48
C ASP A 128 -6.45 2.65 -11.99
N MET A 129 -6.18 2.65 -10.68
CA MET A 129 -4.86 3.01 -10.15
C MET A 129 -3.75 2.13 -10.73
N ASN A 130 -3.95 0.81 -10.79
CA ASN A 130 -2.99 -0.12 -11.38
C ASN A 130 -2.82 0.10 -12.89
N GLU A 131 -3.90 0.36 -13.63
CA GLU A 131 -3.85 0.67 -15.06
C GLU A 131 -2.98 1.91 -15.32
N VAL A 132 -3.19 2.99 -14.56
CA VAL A 132 -2.42 4.23 -14.73
C VAL A 132 -0.96 4.03 -14.29
N THR A 133 -0.72 3.35 -13.17
CA THR A 133 0.62 3.22 -12.60
C THR A 133 1.50 2.26 -13.39
N LEU A 134 0.93 1.14 -13.88
CA LEU A 134 1.71 0.02 -14.41
C LEU A 134 1.63 -0.12 -15.93
N LYS A 135 0.61 0.46 -16.59
CA LYS A 135 0.33 0.21 -18.00
C LYS A 135 0.23 1.46 -18.88
N SER A 136 0.27 2.67 -18.28
CA SER A 136 0.34 3.88 -19.07
C SER A 136 1.75 4.14 -19.56
N ASP A 137 1.87 4.75 -20.74
CA ASP A 137 3.10 5.39 -21.20
C ASP A 137 3.13 6.83 -20.72
N ALA A 138 4.27 7.30 -20.22
CA ALA A 138 4.44 8.65 -19.71
C ALA A 138 5.70 9.30 -20.27
N VAL A 139 5.53 10.35 -21.07
CA VAL A 139 6.64 11.13 -21.64
C VAL A 139 6.70 12.47 -20.95
N ALA A 140 7.72 12.67 -20.13
CA ALA A 140 7.94 13.90 -19.37
C ALA A 140 8.89 14.85 -20.08
N LYS A 141 8.50 16.14 -20.15
CA LYS A 141 9.28 17.23 -20.73
C LYS A 141 9.42 18.36 -19.72
N PRO A 142 10.64 18.77 -19.37
CA PRO A 142 10.86 19.98 -18.58
C PRO A 142 10.32 21.21 -19.30
N ILE A 143 9.56 22.02 -18.54
CA ILE A 143 9.06 23.32 -18.99
C ILE A 143 9.53 24.41 -18.03
N ASP A 144 9.28 25.67 -18.36
CA ASP A 144 9.52 26.76 -17.43
C ASP A 144 8.64 26.57 -16.18
N GLY A 145 9.27 26.69 -15.02
CA GLY A 145 8.62 26.49 -13.72
C GLY A 145 8.23 25.05 -13.38
N GLY A 146 8.55 24.00 -14.19
CA GLY A 146 8.12 22.65 -13.82
C GLY A 146 8.30 21.57 -14.84
N LEU A 147 7.25 20.75 -15.00
CA LEU A 147 7.20 19.56 -15.85
C LEU A 147 5.86 19.46 -16.57
N GLU A 148 5.92 19.09 -17.85
CA GLU A 148 4.79 18.70 -18.68
C GLU A 148 4.92 17.21 -18.98
N ILE A 149 3.83 16.45 -18.83
CA ILE A 149 3.84 14.99 -18.94
C ILE A 149 2.66 14.56 -19.81
N ALA A 150 2.95 14.01 -20.97
CA ALA A 150 1.95 13.32 -21.79
C ALA A 150 1.80 11.90 -21.27
N VAL A 151 0.63 11.57 -20.71
CA VAL A 151 0.29 10.25 -20.21
C VAL A 151 -0.71 9.63 -21.15
N THR A 152 -0.32 8.54 -21.81
CA THR A 152 -1.09 7.91 -22.88
C THR A 152 -1.33 6.43 -22.61
N GLY A 153 -2.35 5.87 -23.26
CA GLY A 153 -2.71 4.47 -23.16
C GLY A 153 -3.82 4.09 -24.13
N SER A 154 -4.25 2.84 -24.06
CA SER A 154 -5.35 2.33 -24.90
C SER A 154 -6.35 1.53 -24.07
N GLY A 155 -7.54 1.32 -24.60
CA GLY A 155 -8.57 0.49 -23.97
C GLY A 155 -8.90 0.94 -22.54
N ARG A 156 -8.79 0.05 -21.57
CA ARG A 156 -9.07 0.33 -20.15
C ARG A 156 -8.10 1.37 -19.56
N THR A 157 -6.84 1.28 -19.93
CA THR A 157 -5.79 2.22 -19.47
C THR A 157 -6.13 3.66 -19.87
N LEU A 158 -6.58 3.88 -21.10
CA LEU A 158 -7.03 5.20 -21.56
C LEU A 158 -8.18 5.72 -20.70
N GLY A 159 -9.20 4.90 -20.46
CA GLY A 159 -10.32 5.28 -19.60
C GLY A 159 -9.90 5.61 -18.17
N ALA A 160 -8.97 4.84 -17.61
CA ALA A 160 -8.41 5.09 -16.28
C ALA A 160 -7.63 6.42 -16.23
N ILE A 161 -6.77 6.71 -17.23
CA ILE A 161 -6.03 7.96 -17.36
C ILE A 161 -6.99 9.16 -17.39
N GLN A 162 -8.04 9.08 -18.20
CA GLN A 162 -9.00 10.16 -18.39
C GLN A 162 -9.84 10.46 -17.13
N ARG A 163 -10.09 9.45 -16.28
CA ARG A 163 -10.78 9.63 -14.99
C ARG A 163 -9.84 10.13 -13.91
N MET A 164 -8.69 9.50 -13.77
CA MET A 164 -7.84 9.68 -12.58
C MET A 164 -6.95 10.91 -12.65
N LEU A 165 -6.32 11.21 -13.80
CA LEU A 165 -5.37 12.30 -13.85
C LEU A 165 -6.02 13.69 -13.62
N PRO A 166 -7.19 14.02 -14.19
CA PRO A 166 -7.85 15.29 -13.88
C PRO A 166 -8.25 15.41 -12.40
N ALA A 167 -8.76 14.32 -11.81
CA ALA A 167 -9.12 14.30 -10.39
C ALA A 167 -7.88 14.48 -9.51
N HIS A 168 -6.81 13.73 -9.77
CA HIS A 168 -5.55 13.85 -9.04
C HIS A 168 -4.92 15.24 -9.17
N ALA A 169 -4.94 15.85 -10.37
CA ALA A 169 -4.43 17.19 -10.57
C ALA A 169 -5.17 18.23 -9.70
N GLN A 170 -6.49 18.10 -9.54
CA GLN A 170 -7.27 18.96 -8.64
C GLN A 170 -6.83 18.80 -7.18
N GLU A 171 -6.60 17.57 -6.73
CA GLU A 171 -6.19 17.27 -5.36
C GLU A 171 -4.79 17.80 -5.01
N ILE A 172 -3.84 17.75 -5.95
CA ILE A 172 -2.49 18.25 -5.72
C ILE A 172 -2.31 19.74 -6.02
N ASN A 173 -3.29 20.39 -6.64
CA ASN A 173 -3.24 21.80 -6.98
C ASN A 173 -3.24 22.66 -5.70
N GLY A 174 -2.24 23.51 -5.55
CA GLY A 174 -2.02 24.33 -4.36
C GLY A 174 -1.12 23.66 -3.30
N ILE A 175 -0.93 22.35 -3.32
CA ILE A 175 -0.02 21.66 -2.39
C ILE A 175 1.41 22.13 -2.66
N ASN A 176 2.14 22.53 -1.63
CA ASN A 176 3.52 23.06 -1.72
C ASN A 176 3.70 24.22 -2.71
N GLY A 177 2.64 24.96 -3.00
CA GLY A 177 2.67 26.04 -4.00
C GLY A 177 2.74 25.53 -5.45
N TRP A 178 2.27 24.30 -5.69
CA TRP A 178 2.16 23.74 -7.03
C TRP A 178 0.92 24.25 -7.75
N SER A 179 1.05 24.47 -9.07
CA SER A 179 -0.08 24.61 -9.97
C SER A 179 -0.15 23.36 -10.83
N ALA A 180 -1.21 22.57 -10.68
CA ALA A 180 -1.43 21.35 -11.44
C ALA A 180 -2.64 21.53 -12.36
N LYS A 181 -2.48 21.24 -13.66
CA LYS A 181 -3.51 21.36 -14.70
C LYS A 181 -3.44 20.19 -15.65
N THR A 182 -4.58 19.86 -16.23
CA THR A 182 -4.66 18.81 -17.25
C THR A 182 -5.32 19.32 -18.52
N GLU A 183 -4.90 18.77 -19.65
CA GLU A 183 -5.50 18.98 -20.98
C GLU A 183 -5.74 17.61 -21.61
N PRO A 184 -6.89 17.39 -22.27
CA PRO A 184 -7.17 16.11 -22.92
C PRO A 184 -6.26 15.92 -24.15
N LEU A 185 -5.81 14.68 -24.37
CA LEU A 185 -5.18 14.20 -25.60
C LEU A 185 -6.10 13.16 -26.27
N ALA A 186 -5.86 12.88 -27.54
CA ALA A 186 -6.63 11.87 -28.28
C ALA A 186 -6.51 10.47 -27.66
N ASP A 187 -5.34 10.15 -27.10
CA ASP A 187 -4.95 8.87 -26.53
C ASP A 187 -4.54 8.95 -25.05
N GLY A 188 -4.90 10.05 -24.36
CA GLY A 188 -4.53 10.25 -22.97
C GLY A 188 -4.85 11.60 -22.39
N VAL A 189 -3.96 12.08 -21.50
CA VAL A 189 -4.06 13.36 -20.80
C VAL A 189 -2.68 14.00 -20.70
N LEU A 190 -2.58 15.28 -20.99
CA LEU A 190 -1.40 16.10 -20.73
C LEU A 190 -1.52 16.67 -19.32
N LEU A 191 -0.59 16.32 -18.45
CA LEU A 191 -0.47 16.85 -17.09
C LEU A 191 0.65 17.89 -17.04
N LYS A 192 0.34 19.10 -16.56
CA LYS A 192 1.32 20.16 -16.30
C LYS A 192 1.37 20.45 -14.81
N VAL A 193 2.56 20.37 -14.22
CA VAL A 193 2.80 20.71 -12.81
C VAL A 193 3.92 21.73 -12.73
N THR A 194 3.63 22.90 -12.16
CA THR A 194 4.56 24.01 -12.06
C THR A 194 4.59 24.62 -10.67
N SER A 195 5.65 25.34 -10.35
CA SER A 195 5.77 26.16 -9.13
C SER A 195 6.62 27.41 -9.45
N THR A 196 6.45 28.46 -8.66
CA THR A 196 7.31 29.65 -8.68
C THR A 196 8.53 29.48 -7.75
N ASP A 197 8.52 28.50 -6.84
CA ASP A 197 9.65 28.19 -5.96
C ASP A 197 10.67 27.32 -6.69
N PRO A 198 11.92 27.79 -6.87
CA PRO A 198 12.97 27.00 -7.51
C PRO A 198 13.27 25.65 -6.85
N LYS A 199 13.03 25.53 -5.54
CA LYS A 199 13.18 24.26 -4.82
C LYS A 199 12.11 23.27 -5.25
N GLU A 200 10.86 23.74 -5.31
CA GLU A 200 9.74 22.89 -5.76
C GLU A 200 9.84 22.57 -7.26
N VAL A 201 10.31 23.47 -8.10
CA VAL A 201 10.61 23.15 -9.52
C VAL A 201 11.58 21.98 -9.65
N ARG A 202 12.68 21.99 -8.85
CA ARG A 202 13.62 20.85 -8.83
C ARG A 202 12.96 19.56 -8.33
N ARG A 203 12.13 19.67 -7.30
CA ARG A 203 11.39 18.55 -6.73
C ARG A 203 10.39 17.96 -7.74
N ILE A 204 9.58 18.79 -8.41
CA ILE A 204 8.64 18.36 -9.47
C ILE A 204 9.39 17.59 -10.55
N ARG A 205 10.53 18.12 -11.03
CA ARG A 205 11.35 17.45 -12.05
C ARG A 205 11.95 16.14 -11.57
N GLY A 206 12.38 16.06 -10.31
CA GLY A 206 12.94 14.85 -9.70
C GLY A 206 11.89 13.76 -9.43
N LEU A 207 10.65 14.15 -9.09
CA LEU A 207 9.55 13.22 -8.86
C LEU A 207 9.10 12.54 -10.17
N GLY A 208 9.15 13.25 -11.28
CA GLY A 208 8.63 12.74 -12.56
C GLY A 208 7.16 12.37 -12.47
N PHE A 209 6.67 11.56 -13.43
CA PHE A 209 5.26 11.16 -13.46
C PHE A 209 4.84 10.42 -12.19
N ILE A 210 5.53 9.34 -11.86
CA ILE A 210 5.13 8.45 -10.75
C ILE A 210 5.21 9.15 -9.40
N GLY A 211 6.27 9.94 -9.16
CA GLY A 211 6.39 10.70 -7.92
C GLY A 211 5.29 11.74 -7.75
N ILE A 212 4.86 12.41 -8.84
CA ILE A 212 3.73 13.33 -8.83
C ILE A 212 2.43 12.56 -8.58
N LEU A 213 2.21 11.43 -9.26
CA LEU A 213 1.00 10.61 -9.13
C LEU A 213 0.76 10.12 -7.69
N VAL A 214 1.81 9.81 -6.95
CA VAL A 214 1.70 9.37 -5.54
C VAL A 214 1.82 10.51 -4.53
N SER A 215 1.94 11.76 -4.99
CA SER A 215 2.01 12.93 -4.11
C SER A 215 0.65 13.26 -3.51
N GLY A 216 0.68 13.82 -2.29
CA GLY A 216 -0.52 14.14 -1.51
C GLY A 216 -0.92 13.03 -0.55
N SER A 217 -1.73 13.38 0.45
CA SER A 217 -2.20 12.46 1.50
C SER A 217 -3.67 12.03 1.32
N HIS A 218 -4.25 12.32 0.15
CA HIS A 218 -5.68 12.15 -0.11
C HIS A 218 -6.07 10.71 -0.47
N HIS A 219 -5.16 9.87 -0.94
CA HIS A 219 -5.48 8.53 -1.45
C HIS A 219 -6.23 7.66 -0.44
N GLN A 220 -5.78 7.58 0.80
CA GLN A 220 -6.38 6.71 1.80
C GLN A 220 -7.78 7.20 2.28
N PRO A 221 -8.00 8.49 2.61
CA PRO A 221 -9.33 9.02 2.87
C PRO A 221 -10.28 8.86 1.68
N HIS A 222 -9.78 9.00 0.45
CA HIS A 222 -10.53 8.85 -0.78
C HIS A 222 -11.06 7.43 -0.96
N HIS A 223 -10.26 6.39 -0.69
CA HIS A 223 -10.69 5.00 -0.73
C HIS A 223 -11.87 4.73 0.21
N LEU A 224 -11.83 5.29 1.43
CA LEU A 224 -12.93 5.15 2.40
C LEU A 224 -14.20 5.85 1.90
N ALA A 225 -14.06 7.04 1.33
CA ALA A 225 -15.18 7.81 0.79
C ALA A 225 -15.84 7.10 -0.42
N ILE A 226 -15.05 6.53 -1.33
CA ILE A 226 -15.56 5.71 -2.45
C ILE A 226 -16.34 4.51 -1.90
N ALA A 227 -15.79 3.78 -0.94
CA ALA A 227 -16.45 2.62 -0.36
C ALA A 227 -17.78 2.96 0.32
N LYS A 228 -17.91 4.16 0.89
CA LYS A 228 -19.16 4.67 1.47
C LYS A 228 -20.16 5.21 0.42
N GLY A 229 -19.78 5.26 -0.85
CA GLY A 229 -20.60 5.86 -1.91
C GLY A 229 -20.68 7.39 -1.86
N GLU A 230 -19.75 8.05 -1.16
CA GLU A 230 -19.71 9.52 -1.02
C GLU A 230 -19.19 10.22 -2.29
N PHE A 231 -18.49 9.49 -3.16
CA PHE A 231 -18.02 9.95 -4.47
C PHE A 231 -18.56 9.03 -5.56
N PRO A 232 -19.64 9.39 -6.23
CA PRO A 232 -20.09 8.67 -7.40
C PRO A 232 -19.13 8.97 -8.57
N HIS A 233 -18.06 8.18 -8.69
CA HIS A 233 -17.34 8.11 -9.95
C HIS A 233 -18.25 7.40 -10.95
N ALA A 234 -18.66 8.07 -12.01
CA ALA A 234 -19.28 7.44 -13.17
C ALA A 234 -18.27 6.46 -13.78
N HIS A 235 -18.51 5.19 -13.59
CA HIS A 235 -17.76 4.09 -14.23
C HIS A 235 -18.40 3.74 -15.57
#